data_8d099dc1b88611cd48c97fc488ed12f6
#
_entry.id   8d099dc1b88611cd48c97fc488ed12f6
#
_cell.length_a   1.000
_cell.length_b   1.000
_cell.length_c   1.000
_cell.angle_alpha   90.00
_cell.angle_beta   90.00
_cell.angle_gamma   90.00
#
_symmetry.space_group_name_H-M   'P 1'
#
loop_
_entity.id
_entity.type
_entity.pdbx_description
1 polymer ?
#
loop_
_entity_poly.entity_id
_entity_poly.type
_entity_poly.pdbx_seq_one_letter_code
_entity_poly.pdbx_strand_id
1 'polypeptide(L)'
;MNASAAPHPLRGILYLMAALALFSLLDTISKTLASRHPVGVVVWGRYFVHFLVTLAVFLPRYGTELFKTRSPAQQMIRGLTLVLTTGMVVAAFQRLPLAEVTALVFVSPFLVMILAMSFLDERVSRWRWLPVGVGFLGVLLIVRPGGGASGEGALLALGGAACYAVYQVLTRKLSATDRSMVQLFYTALVGAAAMCALLPWFWVPGAIDVVDAALIASLGLIAAGSHLLMIMALRAAPATTLSPFMYAQLVWAMLLGWAVFGELPDTVSLLGMLIIVGSGVVVAYSERLNRKA
;
A
#
# COMPACT_ATOMS: atom_id res chain seq x y z
N MET A 1 -26.07 -10.59 17.74
CA MET A 1 -25.44 -11.91 17.63
C MET A 1 -25.41 -12.26 16.15
N ASN A 2 -24.31 -11.99 15.45
CA ASN A 2 -24.16 -12.39 14.06
C ASN A 2 -23.34 -13.67 14.05
N ALA A 3 -23.95 -14.75 13.55
CA ALA A 3 -23.28 -16.02 13.30
C ALA A 3 -21.98 -15.76 12.55
N SER A 4 -20.85 -16.10 13.16
CA SER A 4 -19.56 -16.09 12.50
C SER A 4 -19.64 -17.13 11.40
N ALA A 5 -19.77 -16.69 10.14
CA ALA A 5 -19.67 -17.57 9.01
C ALA A 5 -18.37 -18.38 9.16
N ALA A 6 -18.46 -19.69 8.99
CA ALA A 6 -17.30 -20.57 9.06
C ALA A 6 -16.16 -20.02 8.16
N PRO A 7 -14.92 -20.03 8.62
CA PRO A 7 -13.81 -19.49 7.84
C PRO A 7 -13.71 -20.25 6.51
N HIS A 8 -13.82 -19.53 5.40
CA HIS A 8 -13.65 -20.07 4.06
C HIS A 8 -12.28 -19.61 3.51
N PRO A 9 -11.18 -20.26 3.88
CA PRO A 9 -9.83 -19.78 3.57
C PRO A 9 -9.59 -19.60 2.06
N LEU A 10 -10.18 -20.47 1.23
CA LEU A 10 -10.06 -20.35 -0.23
C LEU A 10 -10.71 -19.06 -0.76
N ARG A 11 -11.91 -18.70 -0.26
CA ARG A 11 -12.55 -17.43 -0.64
C ARG A 11 -11.72 -16.23 -0.20
N GLY A 12 -11.12 -16.27 0.99
CA GLY A 12 -10.22 -15.23 1.46
C GLY A 12 -9.00 -15.05 0.57
N ILE A 13 -8.38 -16.16 0.15
CA ILE A 13 -7.24 -16.14 -0.79
C ILE A 13 -7.66 -15.59 -2.16
N LEU A 14 -8.81 -15.99 -2.71
CA LEU A 14 -9.30 -15.48 -3.99
C LEU A 14 -9.57 -13.97 -3.94
N TYR A 15 -10.22 -13.47 -2.88
CA TYR A 15 -10.42 -12.02 -2.70
C TYR A 15 -9.09 -11.28 -2.57
N LEU A 16 -8.12 -11.84 -1.84
CA LEU A 16 -6.79 -11.27 -1.71
C LEU A 16 -6.08 -11.20 -3.07
N MET A 17 -6.06 -12.29 -3.83
CA MET A 17 -5.41 -12.33 -5.15
C MET A 17 -6.02 -11.29 -6.11
N ALA A 18 -7.35 -11.14 -6.11
CA ALA A 18 -8.02 -10.11 -6.89
C ALA A 18 -7.69 -8.69 -6.39
N ALA A 19 -7.61 -8.47 -5.07
CA ALA A 19 -7.20 -7.19 -4.49
C ALA A 19 -5.78 -6.81 -4.91
N LEU A 20 -4.84 -7.76 -4.85
CA LEU A 20 -3.44 -7.54 -5.20
C LEU A 20 -3.26 -7.28 -6.71
N ALA A 21 -4.02 -7.95 -7.56
CA ALA A 21 -4.06 -7.66 -8.99
C ALA A 21 -4.55 -6.23 -9.26
N LEU A 22 -5.62 -5.80 -8.57
CA LEU A 22 -6.13 -4.43 -8.68
C LEU A 22 -5.14 -3.39 -8.13
N PHE A 23 -4.43 -3.67 -7.02
CA PHE A 23 -3.38 -2.78 -6.54
C PHE A 23 -2.24 -2.65 -7.55
N SER A 24 -1.79 -3.74 -8.16
CA SER A 24 -0.76 -3.69 -9.19
C SER A 24 -1.23 -2.96 -10.46
N LEU A 25 -2.50 -3.11 -10.84
CA LEU A 25 -3.10 -2.33 -11.93
C LEU A 25 -3.15 -0.84 -11.59
N LEU A 26 -3.53 -0.51 -10.36
CA LEU A 26 -3.54 0.86 -9.84
C LEU A 26 -2.15 1.50 -9.93
N ASP A 27 -1.11 0.75 -9.54
CA ASP A 27 0.28 1.20 -9.59
C ASP A 27 0.76 1.36 -11.04
N THR A 28 0.36 0.46 -11.94
CA THR A 28 0.65 0.53 -13.39
C THR A 28 0.04 1.79 -14.00
N ILE A 29 -1.23 2.08 -13.74
CA ILE A 29 -1.90 3.28 -14.22
C ILE A 29 -1.25 4.53 -13.60
N SER A 30 -0.90 4.50 -12.31
CA SER A 30 -0.20 5.60 -11.65
C SER A 30 1.15 5.88 -12.29
N LYS A 31 1.93 4.84 -12.65
CA LYS A 31 3.21 4.97 -13.36
C LYS A 31 3.00 5.56 -14.76
N THR A 32 2.01 5.07 -15.50
CA THR A 32 1.66 5.59 -16.83
C THR A 32 1.31 7.08 -16.79
N LEU A 33 0.46 7.48 -15.83
CA LEU A 33 0.08 8.89 -15.69
C LEU A 33 1.25 9.76 -15.20
N ALA A 34 2.09 9.25 -14.31
CA ALA A 34 3.25 9.97 -13.78
C ALA A 34 4.35 10.20 -14.83
N SER A 35 4.34 9.46 -15.95
CA SER A 35 5.22 9.75 -17.11
C SER A 35 4.74 10.92 -17.97
N ARG A 36 3.48 11.37 -17.81
CA ARG A 36 2.83 12.39 -18.61
C ARG A 36 2.42 13.63 -17.80
N HIS A 37 2.12 13.43 -16.53
CA HIS A 37 1.60 14.46 -15.63
C HIS A 37 2.43 14.58 -14.37
N PRO A 38 2.44 15.76 -13.71
CA PRO A 38 3.05 15.92 -12.40
C PRO A 38 2.49 14.91 -11.38
N VAL A 39 3.37 14.32 -10.56
CA VAL A 39 3.01 13.35 -9.52
C VAL A 39 1.85 13.86 -8.65
N GLY A 40 1.86 15.16 -8.31
CA GLY A 40 0.81 15.77 -7.49
C GLY A 40 -0.58 15.67 -8.13
N VAL A 41 -0.70 15.81 -9.44
CA VAL A 41 -1.98 15.69 -10.19
C VAL A 41 -2.48 14.24 -10.14
N VAL A 42 -1.59 13.27 -10.34
CA VAL A 42 -1.93 11.83 -10.29
C VAL A 42 -2.42 11.44 -8.89
N VAL A 43 -1.71 11.88 -7.85
CA VAL A 43 -2.06 11.61 -6.45
C VAL A 43 -3.36 12.31 -6.08
N TRP A 44 -3.54 13.56 -6.50
CA TRP A 44 -4.79 14.29 -6.29
C TRP A 44 -5.98 13.55 -6.91
N GLY A 45 -5.90 13.20 -8.19
CA GLY A 45 -6.99 12.50 -8.87
C GLY A 45 -7.37 11.19 -8.20
N ARG A 46 -6.36 10.39 -7.80
CA ARG A 46 -6.57 9.14 -7.05
C ARG A 46 -7.37 9.37 -5.76
N TYR A 47 -6.96 10.33 -4.91
CA TYR A 47 -7.63 10.57 -3.64
C TYR A 47 -8.97 11.26 -3.79
N PHE A 48 -9.09 12.20 -4.73
CA PHE A 48 -10.33 12.93 -4.98
C PHE A 48 -11.43 12.00 -5.45
N VAL A 49 -11.16 11.18 -6.47
CA VAL A 49 -12.16 10.21 -6.97
C VAL A 49 -12.42 9.11 -5.92
N HIS A 50 -11.40 8.63 -5.21
CA HIS A 50 -11.59 7.68 -4.11
C HIS A 50 -12.53 8.26 -3.03
N PHE A 51 -12.38 9.54 -2.69
CA PHE A 51 -13.27 10.22 -1.74
C PHE A 51 -14.70 10.30 -2.25
N LEU A 52 -14.90 10.69 -3.51
CA LEU A 52 -16.24 10.77 -4.13
C LEU A 52 -16.93 9.39 -4.13
N VAL A 53 -16.22 8.34 -4.53
CA VAL A 53 -16.73 6.96 -4.54
C VAL A 53 -17.07 6.49 -3.12
N THR A 54 -16.18 6.73 -2.16
CA THR A 54 -16.38 6.35 -0.76
C THR A 54 -17.58 7.09 -0.17
N LEU A 55 -17.71 8.38 -0.46
CA LEU A 55 -18.83 9.20 -0.04
C LEU A 55 -20.15 8.68 -0.65
N ALA A 56 -20.19 8.46 -1.96
CA ALA A 56 -21.38 8.01 -2.68
C ALA A 56 -21.87 6.63 -2.20
N VAL A 57 -20.93 5.72 -1.88
CA VAL A 57 -21.28 4.34 -1.46
C VAL A 57 -21.62 4.25 0.02
N PHE A 58 -20.89 4.95 0.88
CA PHE A 58 -21.02 4.75 2.33
C PHE A 58 -21.91 5.79 3.02
N LEU A 59 -22.01 7.03 2.51
CA LEU A 59 -22.85 8.05 3.13
C LEU A 59 -24.35 7.64 3.17
N PRO A 60 -24.94 7.08 2.11
CA PRO A 60 -26.35 6.62 2.16
C PRO A 60 -26.58 5.47 3.15
N ARG A 61 -25.54 4.68 3.46
CA ARG A 61 -25.65 3.49 4.34
C ARG A 61 -25.35 3.77 5.79
N TYR A 62 -24.45 4.70 6.08
CA TYR A 62 -23.91 4.93 7.42
C TYR A 62 -24.19 6.35 7.94
N GLY A 63 -24.63 7.28 7.06
CA GLY A 63 -24.95 8.65 7.44
C GLY A 63 -23.82 9.33 8.20
N THR A 64 -24.18 10.04 9.26
CA THR A 64 -23.23 10.78 10.11
C THR A 64 -22.28 9.90 10.93
N GLU A 65 -22.53 8.57 11.01
CA GLU A 65 -21.63 7.65 11.71
C GLU A 65 -20.23 7.59 11.07
N LEU A 66 -20.10 7.92 9.77
CA LEU A 66 -18.81 8.00 9.09
C LEU A 66 -17.86 9.06 9.67
N PHE A 67 -18.44 10.11 10.26
CA PHE A 67 -17.67 11.23 10.82
C PHE A 67 -17.30 11.00 12.30
N LYS A 68 -17.83 9.95 12.93
CA LYS A 68 -17.61 9.69 14.34
C LYS A 68 -16.31 8.92 14.56
N THR A 69 -15.28 9.62 15.00
CA THR A 69 -14.00 9.04 15.45
C THR A 69 -13.68 9.51 16.88
N ARG A 70 -13.03 8.67 17.66
CA ARG A 70 -12.53 9.01 18.99
C ARG A 70 -11.19 9.74 18.95
N SER A 71 -10.48 9.67 17.81
CA SER A 71 -9.12 10.19 17.69
C SER A 71 -8.90 10.91 16.34
N PRO A 72 -9.53 12.06 16.09
CA PRO A 72 -9.46 12.74 14.79
C PRO A 72 -8.03 13.11 14.40
N ALA A 73 -7.19 13.56 15.33
CA ALA A 73 -5.78 13.87 15.05
C ALA A 73 -5.00 12.64 14.55
N GLN A 74 -5.21 11.48 15.15
CA GLN A 74 -4.55 10.24 14.68
C GLN A 74 -5.07 9.80 13.30
N GLN A 75 -6.36 10.01 13.00
CA GLN A 75 -6.91 9.75 11.66
C GLN A 75 -6.29 10.70 10.62
N MET A 76 -6.08 11.98 10.97
CA MET A 76 -5.42 12.95 10.09
C MET A 76 -3.97 12.55 9.82
N ILE A 77 -3.17 12.27 10.86
CA ILE A 77 -1.78 11.83 10.71
C ILE A 77 -1.72 10.57 9.84
N ARG A 78 -2.59 9.60 10.10
CA ARG A 78 -2.70 8.36 9.32
C ARG A 78 -3.02 8.64 7.85
N GLY A 79 -3.99 9.50 7.57
CA GLY A 79 -4.33 9.91 6.21
C GLY A 79 -3.16 10.59 5.49
N LEU A 80 -2.49 11.54 6.16
CA LEU A 80 -1.34 12.25 5.61
C LEU A 80 -0.15 11.32 5.34
N THR A 81 0.14 10.37 6.24
CA THR A 81 1.23 9.39 6.00
C THR A 81 0.94 8.52 4.79
N LEU A 82 -0.33 8.17 4.51
CA LEU A 82 -0.66 7.43 3.29
C LEU A 82 -0.57 8.31 2.03
N VAL A 83 -0.89 9.61 2.11
CA VAL A 83 -0.66 10.56 1.01
C VAL A 83 0.83 10.65 0.68
N LEU A 84 1.68 10.81 1.70
CA LEU A 84 3.13 10.84 1.53
C LEU A 84 3.66 9.54 0.93
N THR A 85 3.19 8.39 1.43
CA THR A 85 3.49 7.07 0.84
C THR A 85 3.18 7.07 -0.65
N THR A 86 1.95 7.44 -1.01
CA THR A 86 1.51 7.42 -2.41
C THR A 86 2.35 8.37 -3.27
N GLY A 87 2.60 9.59 -2.81
CA GLY A 87 3.42 10.57 -3.52
C GLY A 87 4.84 10.08 -3.76
N MET A 88 5.49 9.55 -2.73
CA MET A 88 6.85 9.01 -2.82
C MET A 88 6.92 7.77 -3.74
N VAL A 89 5.97 6.85 -3.63
CA VAL A 89 5.91 5.64 -4.47
C VAL A 89 5.66 6.02 -5.94
N VAL A 90 4.71 6.92 -6.22
CA VAL A 90 4.45 7.39 -7.59
C VAL A 90 5.66 8.13 -8.16
N ALA A 91 6.36 8.92 -7.36
CA ALA A 91 7.60 9.57 -7.78
C ALA A 91 8.74 8.55 -8.03
N ALA A 92 8.79 7.46 -7.25
CA ALA A 92 9.75 6.38 -7.46
C ALA A 92 9.49 5.64 -8.79
N PHE A 93 8.22 5.48 -9.20
CA PHE A 93 7.87 4.86 -10.49
C PHE A 93 8.41 5.62 -11.71
N GLN A 94 8.69 6.91 -11.57
CA GLN A 94 9.35 7.69 -12.65
C GLN A 94 10.83 7.33 -12.85
N ARG A 95 11.43 6.61 -11.89
CA ARG A 95 12.88 6.36 -11.81
C ARG A 95 13.26 4.90 -11.81
N LEU A 96 12.35 4.03 -11.41
CA LEU A 96 12.59 2.60 -11.24
C LEU A 96 11.47 1.76 -11.88
N PRO A 97 11.79 0.53 -12.27
CA PRO A 97 10.80 -0.46 -12.70
C PRO A 97 9.73 -0.69 -11.62
N LEU A 98 8.49 -0.96 -12.09
CA LEU A 98 7.33 -1.19 -11.23
C LEU A 98 7.59 -2.25 -10.15
N ALA A 99 8.18 -3.37 -10.53
CA ALA A 99 8.47 -4.48 -9.64
C ALA A 99 9.53 -4.14 -8.57
N GLU A 100 10.54 -3.35 -8.91
CA GLU A 100 11.58 -2.93 -7.96
C GLU A 100 11.02 -1.99 -6.90
N VAL A 101 10.21 -1.00 -7.29
CA VAL A 101 9.53 -0.11 -6.34
C VAL A 101 8.62 -0.92 -5.42
N THR A 102 7.83 -1.85 -5.98
CA THR A 102 6.95 -2.74 -5.21
C THR A 102 7.76 -3.56 -4.20
N ALA A 103 8.89 -4.14 -4.61
CA ALA A 103 9.76 -4.92 -3.73
C ALA A 103 10.33 -4.07 -2.58
N LEU A 104 10.76 -2.84 -2.86
CA LEU A 104 11.26 -1.92 -1.83
C LEU A 104 10.17 -1.53 -0.83
N VAL A 105 8.92 -1.35 -1.28
CA VAL A 105 7.79 -1.09 -0.38
C VAL A 105 7.49 -2.29 0.53
N PHE A 106 7.78 -3.53 0.10
CA PHE A 106 7.67 -4.72 0.95
C PHE A 106 8.66 -4.78 2.11
N VAL A 107 9.53 -3.80 2.27
CA VAL A 107 10.30 -3.56 3.52
C VAL A 107 9.39 -3.06 4.64
N SER A 108 8.25 -2.47 4.33
CA SER A 108 7.33 -1.90 5.33
C SER A 108 6.92 -2.86 6.45
N PRO A 109 6.67 -4.17 6.26
CA PRO A 109 6.40 -5.09 7.37
C PRO A 109 7.52 -5.16 8.42
N PHE A 110 8.79 -5.05 7.99
CA PHE A 110 9.92 -5.02 8.90
C PHE A 110 9.95 -3.73 9.73
N LEU A 111 9.65 -2.59 9.06
CA LEU A 111 9.54 -1.30 9.73
C LEU A 111 8.34 -1.26 10.69
N VAL A 112 7.21 -1.88 10.31
CA VAL A 112 6.04 -2.06 11.20
C VAL A 112 6.42 -2.81 12.46
N MET A 113 7.22 -3.88 12.33
CA MET A 113 7.68 -4.66 13.48
C MET A 113 8.53 -3.80 14.44
N ILE A 114 9.44 -2.97 13.91
CA ILE A 114 10.27 -2.05 14.71
C ILE A 114 9.40 -1.01 15.42
N LEU A 115 8.49 -0.38 14.68
CA LEU A 115 7.59 0.63 15.23
C LEU A 115 6.60 0.05 16.25
N ALA A 116 6.12 -1.18 16.04
CA ALA A 116 5.21 -1.84 16.96
C ALA A 116 5.83 -2.07 18.34
N MET A 117 7.13 -2.35 18.43
CA MET A 117 7.84 -2.45 19.70
C MET A 117 7.84 -1.12 20.46
N SER A 118 8.01 0.00 19.74
CA SER A 118 8.14 1.32 20.37
C SER A 118 6.78 1.97 20.69
N PHE A 119 5.74 1.71 19.87
CA PHE A 119 4.45 2.39 19.95
C PHE A 119 3.30 1.52 20.45
N LEU A 120 3.45 0.20 20.46
CA LEU A 120 2.42 -0.75 20.88
C LEU A 120 2.88 -1.64 22.03
N ASP A 121 4.08 -1.38 22.60
CA ASP A 121 4.72 -2.17 23.68
C ASP A 121 4.80 -3.68 23.38
N GLU A 122 4.88 -4.04 22.07
CA GLU A 122 4.94 -5.43 21.66
C GLU A 122 6.35 -6.00 21.82
N ARG A 123 6.45 -7.15 22.45
CA ARG A 123 7.74 -7.88 22.58
C ARG A 123 7.99 -8.69 21.31
N VAL A 124 9.10 -8.38 20.64
CA VAL A 124 9.54 -9.12 19.45
C VAL A 124 10.63 -10.12 19.85
N SER A 125 10.45 -11.39 19.51
CA SER A 125 11.43 -12.44 19.73
C SER A 125 12.73 -12.16 18.96
N ARG A 126 13.89 -12.46 19.57
CA ARG A 126 15.22 -12.27 18.96
C ARG A 126 15.36 -12.97 17.60
N TRP A 127 14.71 -14.11 17.42
CA TRP A 127 14.74 -14.87 16.18
C TRP A 127 14.11 -14.17 14.99
N ARG A 128 13.26 -13.16 15.22
CA ARG A 128 12.65 -12.37 14.13
C ARG A 128 13.61 -11.36 13.51
N TRP A 129 14.71 -11.03 14.18
CA TRP A 129 15.70 -10.09 13.65
C TRP A 129 16.55 -10.70 12.53
N LEU A 130 16.76 -12.01 12.53
CA LEU A 130 17.51 -12.68 11.47
C LEU A 130 16.85 -12.52 10.09
N PRO A 131 15.56 -12.85 9.90
CA PRO A 131 14.90 -12.59 8.63
C PRO A 131 14.88 -11.09 8.24
N VAL A 132 14.76 -10.19 9.22
CA VAL A 132 14.84 -8.74 8.95
C VAL A 132 16.19 -8.35 8.37
N GLY A 133 17.28 -8.81 8.97
CA GLY A 133 18.64 -8.58 8.45
C GLY A 133 18.82 -9.16 7.04
N VAL A 134 18.32 -10.37 6.80
CA VAL A 134 18.34 -11.01 5.47
C VAL A 134 17.52 -10.21 4.45
N GLY A 135 16.31 -9.76 4.82
CA GLY A 135 15.49 -8.90 3.96
C GLY A 135 16.20 -7.58 3.60
N PHE A 136 16.91 -7.00 4.54
CA PHE A 136 17.71 -5.80 4.31
C PHE A 136 18.85 -6.01 3.31
N LEU A 137 19.50 -7.19 3.29
CA LEU A 137 20.46 -7.54 2.25
C LEU A 137 19.79 -7.57 0.85
N GLY A 138 18.56 -8.07 0.75
CA GLY A 138 17.79 -8.01 -0.49
C GLY A 138 17.54 -6.56 -0.96
N VAL A 139 17.25 -5.65 -0.03
CA VAL A 139 17.13 -4.21 -0.34
C VAL A 139 18.43 -3.64 -0.90
N LEU A 140 19.56 -3.94 -0.27
CA LEU A 140 20.87 -3.46 -0.74
C LEU A 140 21.22 -3.93 -2.16
N LEU A 141 20.79 -5.14 -2.53
CA LEU A 141 20.95 -5.66 -3.89
C LEU A 141 20.13 -4.88 -4.93
N ILE A 142 18.94 -4.39 -4.56
CA ILE A 142 18.10 -3.58 -5.45
C ILE A 142 18.61 -2.13 -5.52
N VAL A 143 18.92 -1.55 -4.34
CA VAL A 143 19.33 -0.12 -4.23
C VAL A 143 20.69 0.14 -4.86
N ARG A 144 21.63 -0.80 -4.77
CA ARG A 144 23.02 -0.68 -5.29
C ARG A 144 23.63 0.69 -4.93
N PRO A 145 24.02 0.91 -3.66
CA PRO A 145 24.60 2.18 -3.23
C PRO A 145 25.77 2.59 -4.14
N GLY A 146 25.67 3.77 -4.75
CA GLY A 146 26.66 4.28 -5.72
C GLY A 146 26.20 4.34 -7.19
N GLY A 147 24.98 3.88 -7.50
CA GLY A 147 24.41 3.83 -8.85
C GLY A 147 23.42 4.95 -9.21
N GLY A 148 23.84 6.19 -9.41
CA GLY A 148 23.12 7.22 -10.18
C GLY A 148 21.62 7.44 -9.88
N ALA A 149 20.81 7.60 -10.94
CA ALA A 149 19.37 7.89 -10.86
C ALA A 149 18.53 6.80 -10.12
N SER A 150 19.01 5.56 -10.10
CA SER A 150 18.35 4.46 -9.35
C SER A 150 18.37 4.69 -7.83
N GLY A 151 19.39 5.36 -7.29
CA GLY A 151 19.50 5.65 -5.86
C GLY A 151 18.40 6.59 -5.33
N GLU A 152 18.05 7.64 -6.09
CA GLU A 152 16.96 8.56 -5.72
C GLU A 152 15.60 7.86 -5.74
N GLY A 153 15.30 7.07 -6.76
CA GLY A 153 14.09 6.28 -6.85
C GLY A 153 13.95 5.29 -5.69
N ALA A 154 15.06 4.66 -5.32
CA ALA A 154 15.10 3.73 -4.19
C ALA A 154 14.86 4.44 -2.84
N LEU A 155 15.46 5.63 -2.63
CA LEU A 155 15.22 6.43 -1.44
C LEU A 155 13.75 6.86 -1.34
N LEU A 156 13.12 7.26 -2.45
CA LEU A 156 11.70 7.57 -2.50
C LEU A 156 10.84 6.34 -2.15
N ALA A 157 11.14 5.18 -2.71
CA ALA A 157 10.41 3.95 -2.41
C ALA A 157 10.54 3.54 -0.93
N LEU A 158 11.75 3.61 -0.36
CA LEU A 158 12.00 3.32 1.06
C LEU A 158 11.37 4.36 2.00
N GLY A 159 11.40 5.65 1.62
CA GLY A 159 10.66 6.72 2.34
C GLY A 159 9.16 6.45 2.33
N GLY A 160 8.62 6.04 1.17
CA GLY A 160 7.24 5.58 1.05
C GLY A 160 6.94 4.38 1.94
N ALA A 161 7.83 3.38 1.99
CA ALA A 161 7.69 2.22 2.87
C ALA A 161 7.68 2.62 4.36
N ALA A 162 8.51 3.58 4.76
CA ALA A 162 8.54 4.10 6.14
C ALA A 162 7.22 4.82 6.50
N CYS A 163 6.73 5.71 5.63
CA CYS A 163 5.43 6.35 5.81
C CYS A 163 4.28 5.33 5.87
N TYR A 164 4.33 4.30 5.03
CA TYR A 164 3.35 3.22 5.03
C TYR A 164 3.39 2.39 6.31
N ALA A 165 4.57 2.16 6.88
CA ALA A 165 4.70 1.49 8.17
C ALA A 165 4.03 2.29 9.29
N VAL A 166 4.22 3.61 9.34
CA VAL A 166 3.50 4.50 10.28
C VAL A 166 2.00 4.42 10.07
N TYR A 167 1.54 4.49 8.82
CA TYR A 167 0.13 4.32 8.47
C TYR A 167 -0.44 3.00 9.01
N GLN A 168 0.28 1.89 8.85
CA GLN A 168 -0.17 0.57 9.30
C GLN A 168 -0.25 0.48 10.84
N VAL A 169 0.74 1.01 11.56
CA VAL A 169 0.76 1.03 13.03
C VAL A 169 -0.41 1.86 13.57
N LEU A 170 -0.65 3.06 13.00
CA LEU A 170 -1.79 3.89 13.37
C LEU A 170 -3.12 3.21 13.03
N THR A 171 -3.22 2.56 11.88
CA THR A 171 -4.40 1.79 11.47
C THR A 171 -4.71 0.70 12.49
N ARG A 172 -3.69 -0.05 12.93
CA ARG A 172 -3.83 -1.09 13.95
C ARG A 172 -4.28 -0.52 15.29
N LYS A 173 -3.65 0.58 15.73
CA LYS A 173 -4.02 1.26 16.98
C LYS A 173 -5.47 1.73 16.97
N LEU A 174 -5.89 2.39 15.89
CA LEU A 174 -7.25 2.91 15.73
C LEU A 174 -8.31 1.82 15.51
N SER A 175 -7.92 0.63 15.06
CA SER A 175 -8.87 -0.49 14.89
C SER A 175 -9.49 -0.97 16.21
N ALA A 176 -8.90 -0.63 17.35
CA ALA A 176 -9.48 -0.90 18.67
C ALA A 176 -10.63 0.05 19.03
N THR A 177 -10.67 1.24 18.44
CA THR A 177 -11.63 2.31 18.81
C THR A 177 -12.58 2.69 17.69
N ASP A 178 -12.12 2.62 16.44
CA ASP A 178 -12.84 3.11 15.27
C ASP A 178 -13.21 1.96 14.33
N ARG A 179 -14.40 2.02 13.74
CA ARG A 179 -14.84 1.07 12.73
C ARG A 179 -14.01 1.20 11.44
N SER A 180 -13.77 0.10 10.74
CA SER A 180 -13.00 0.10 9.48
C SER A 180 -13.55 1.08 8.43
N MET A 181 -14.89 1.28 8.38
CA MET A 181 -15.52 2.23 7.44
C MET A 181 -15.15 3.69 7.76
N VAL A 182 -15.08 4.04 9.05
CA VAL A 182 -14.62 5.36 9.50
C VAL A 182 -13.17 5.58 9.09
N GLN A 183 -12.32 4.59 9.32
CA GLN A 183 -10.91 4.66 8.91
C GLN A 183 -10.75 4.84 7.40
N LEU A 184 -11.51 4.08 6.59
CA LEU A 184 -11.48 4.18 5.13
C LEU A 184 -11.94 5.57 4.67
N PHE A 185 -13.05 6.06 5.24
CA PHE A 185 -13.58 7.38 4.94
C PHE A 185 -12.59 8.50 5.28
N TYR A 186 -11.99 8.48 6.48
CA TYR A 186 -11.00 9.47 6.88
C TYR A 186 -9.73 9.42 6.01
N THR A 187 -9.31 8.25 5.56
CA THR A 187 -8.19 8.14 4.62
C THR A 187 -8.49 8.88 3.31
N ALA A 188 -9.68 8.65 2.75
CA ALA A 188 -10.09 9.28 1.50
C ALA A 188 -10.31 10.80 1.71
N LEU A 189 -10.99 11.20 2.78
CA LEU A 189 -11.26 12.61 3.12
C LEU A 189 -9.97 13.41 3.32
N VAL A 190 -9.07 12.92 4.18
CA VAL A 190 -7.81 13.62 4.49
C VAL A 190 -6.93 13.69 3.24
N GLY A 191 -6.88 12.59 2.47
CA GLY A 191 -6.12 12.56 1.22
C GLY A 191 -6.67 13.56 0.20
N ALA A 192 -7.97 13.58 -0.02
CA ALA A 192 -8.61 14.53 -0.93
C ALA A 192 -8.43 15.99 -0.47
N ALA A 193 -8.66 16.27 0.82
CA ALA A 193 -8.51 17.62 1.38
C ALA A 193 -7.06 18.13 1.27
N ALA A 194 -6.07 17.30 1.65
CA ALA A 194 -4.66 17.65 1.57
C ALA A 194 -4.24 17.89 0.11
N MET A 195 -4.62 17.01 -0.81
CA MET A 195 -4.21 17.13 -2.21
C MET A 195 -4.97 18.25 -2.93
N CYS A 196 -6.23 18.54 -2.59
CA CYS A 196 -6.93 19.73 -3.09
C CYS A 196 -6.28 21.03 -2.60
N ALA A 197 -5.84 21.07 -1.34
CA ALA A 197 -5.11 22.23 -0.81
C ALA A 197 -3.77 22.43 -1.53
N LEU A 198 -3.07 21.35 -1.88
CA LEU A 198 -1.77 21.37 -2.56
C LEU A 198 -1.87 21.51 -4.08
N LEU A 199 -3.07 21.29 -4.66
CA LEU A 199 -3.26 21.29 -6.13
C LEU A 199 -2.72 22.53 -6.83
N PRO A 200 -2.90 23.78 -6.31
CA PRO A 200 -2.39 24.98 -6.98
C PRO A 200 -0.87 24.97 -7.23
N TRP A 201 -0.09 24.25 -6.41
CA TRP A 201 1.37 24.13 -6.56
C TRP A 201 1.80 23.07 -7.57
N PHE A 202 0.92 22.11 -7.88
CA PHE A 202 1.21 21.04 -8.83
C PHE A 202 0.49 21.19 -10.16
N TRP A 203 -0.49 22.09 -10.22
CA TRP A 203 -1.28 22.27 -11.41
C TRP A 203 -0.46 22.95 -12.50
N VAL A 204 -0.26 22.25 -13.62
CA VAL A 204 0.32 22.82 -14.82
C VAL A 204 -0.83 23.07 -15.81
N PRO A 205 -0.98 24.31 -16.30
CA PRO A 205 -1.98 24.61 -17.34
C PRO A 205 -1.72 23.76 -18.59
N GLY A 206 -2.68 22.96 -18.96
CA GLY A 206 -2.66 22.07 -20.10
C GLY A 206 -3.94 21.24 -20.12
N ALA A 207 -4.44 20.89 -21.28
CA ALA A 207 -5.60 20.03 -21.37
C ALA A 207 -5.21 18.61 -20.98
N ILE A 208 -5.83 18.07 -19.89
CA ILE A 208 -5.86 16.64 -19.64
C ILE A 208 -6.76 16.05 -20.71
N ASP A 209 -6.24 15.17 -21.55
CA ASP A 209 -7.03 14.53 -22.57
C ASP A 209 -8.09 13.57 -21.96
N VAL A 210 -9.04 13.14 -22.77
CA VAL A 210 -10.15 12.30 -22.32
C VAL A 210 -9.66 10.94 -21.80
N VAL A 211 -8.57 10.41 -22.38
CA VAL A 211 -8.01 9.11 -21.98
C VAL A 211 -7.34 9.25 -20.62
N ASP A 212 -6.50 10.26 -20.42
CA ASP A 212 -5.82 10.50 -19.15
C ASP A 212 -6.82 10.89 -18.05
N ALA A 213 -7.89 11.63 -18.37
CA ALA A 213 -8.99 11.91 -17.44
C ALA A 213 -9.72 10.62 -17.01
N ALA A 214 -9.98 9.71 -17.95
CA ALA A 214 -10.56 8.39 -17.65
C ALA A 214 -9.63 7.52 -16.82
N LEU A 215 -8.32 7.53 -17.10
CA LEU A 215 -7.30 6.85 -16.29
C LEU A 215 -7.24 7.41 -14.86
N ILE A 216 -7.26 8.75 -14.70
CA ILE A 216 -7.31 9.40 -13.39
C ILE A 216 -8.58 8.99 -12.62
N ALA A 217 -9.74 9.00 -13.27
CA ALA A 217 -10.99 8.55 -12.66
C ALA A 217 -10.93 7.07 -12.25
N SER A 218 -10.31 6.22 -13.08
CA SER A 218 -10.15 4.79 -12.78
C SER A 218 -9.27 4.53 -11.54
N LEU A 219 -8.27 5.37 -11.25
CA LEU A 219 -7.44 5.24 -10.05
C LEU A 219 -8.27 5.19 -8.77
N GLY A 220 -9.22 6.11 -8.62
CA GLY A 220 -10.07 6.16 -7.42
C GLY A 220 -11.03 4.98 -7.32
N LEU A 221 -11.61 4.54 -8.45
CA LEU A 221 -12.50 3.37 -8.50
C LEU A 221 -11.73 2.08 -8.16
N ILE A 222 -10.56 1.88 -8.77
CA ILE A 222 -9.71 0.71 -8.52
C ILE A 222 -9.23 0.71 -7.07
N ALA A 223 -8.83 1.88 -6.53
CA ALA A 223 -8.44 2.00 -5.13
C ALA A 223 -9.59 1.59 -4.18
N ALA A 224 -10.81 2.07 -4.41
CA ALA A 224 -11.98 1.68 -3.61
C ALA A 224 -12.26 0.17 -3.72
N GLY A 225 -12.22 -0.39 -4.92
CA GLY A 225 -12.46 -1.81 -5.18
C GLY A 225 -11.39 -2.72 -4.54
N SER A 226 -10.11 -2.39 -4.69
CA SER A 226 -9.00 -3.15 -4.11
C SER A 226 -9.05 -3.17 -2.58
N HIS A 227 -9.31 -2.02 -1.95
CA HIS A 227 -9.49 -1.95 -0.50
C HIS A 227 -10.72 -2.73 -0.02
N LEU A 228 -11.83 -2.69 -0.76
CA LEU A 228 -13.02 -3.49 -0.43
C LEU A 228 -12.71 -4.99 -0.48
N LEU A 229 -12.08 -5.46 -1.55
CA LEU A 229 -11.67 -6.87 -1.69
C LEU A 229 -10.68 -7.28 -0.59
N MET A 230 -9.75 -6.43 -0.22
CA MET A 230 -8.83 -6.66 0.91
C MET A 230 -9.59 -6.85 2.23
N ILE A 231 -10.58 -6.00 2.50
CA ILE A 231 -11.46 -6.13 3.69
C ILE A 231 -12.23 -7.46 3.64
N MET A 232 -12.78 -7.83 2.47
CA MET A 232 -13.49 -9.10 2.30
C MET A 232 -12.57 -10.31 2.49
N ALA A 233 -11.33 -10.24 2.01
CA ALA A 233 -10.31 -11.27 2.25
C ALA A 233 -10.05 -11.49 3.74
N LEU A 234 -9.80 -10.41 4.48
CA LEU A 234 -9.52 -10.45 5.92
C LEU A 234 -10.73 -10.87 6.77
N ARG A 235 -11.96 -10.70 6.26
CA ARG A 235 -13.17 -11.24 6.89
C ARG A 235 -13.36 -12.74 6.63
N ALA A 236 -12.94 -13.22 5.45
CA ALA A 236 -13.13 -14.61 5.03
C ALA A 236 -12.03 -15.55 5.57
N ALA A 237 -10.81 -15.02 5.84
CA ALA A 237 -9.69 -15.81 6.33
C ALA A 237 -8.81 -15.01 7.31
N PRO A 238 -8.16 -15.71 8.27
CA PRO A 238 -7.20 -15.08 9.18
C PRO A 238 -6.02 -14.44 8.44
N ALA A 239 -5.53 -13.30 8.93
CA ALA A 239 -4.37 -12.62 8.36
C ALA A 239 -3.13 -13.53 8.26
N THR A 240 -2.95 -14.44 9.21
CA THR A 240 -1.87 -15.45 9.21
C THR A 240 -1.95 -16.44 8.06
N THR A 241 -3.15 -16.72 7.54
CA THR A 241 -3.35 -17.55 6.34
C THR A 241 -3.07 -16.75 5.08
N LEU A 242 -3.44 -15.47 5.08
CA LEU A 242 -3.33 -14.59 3.91
C LEU A 242 -1.91 -14.02 3.70
N SER A 243 -1.16 -13.83 4.78
CA SER A 243 0.14 -13.12 4.72
C SER A 243 1.16 -13.68 3.72
N PRO A 244 1.34 -15.01 3.51
CA PRO A 244 2.24 -15.51 2.48
C PRO A 244 1.80 -15.14 1.06
N PHE A 245 0.48 -15.02 0.84
CA PHE A 245 -0.06 -14.69 -0.47
C PHE A 245 0.04 -13.20 -0.82
N MET A 246 0.32 -12.33 0.15
CA MET A 246 0.50 -10.90 -0.12
C MET A 246 1.68 -10.64 -1.07
N TYR A 247 2.69 -11.48 -1.05
CA TYR A 247 3.83 -11.37 -1.95
C TYR A 247 3.49 -11.65 -3.43
N ALA A 248 2.30 -12.20 -3.72
CA ALA A 248 1.81 -12.33 -5.08
C ALA A 248 1.65 -10.95 -5.79
N GLN A 249 1.56 -9.85 -5.05
CA GLN A 249 1.57 -8.51 -5.64
C GLN A 249 2.86 -8.26 -6.44
N LEU A 250 4.00 -8.78 -5.99
CA LEU A 250 5.25 -8.66 -6.72
C LEU A 250 5.21 -9.38 -8.08
N VAL A 251 4.55 -10.55 -8.13
CA VAL A 251 4.34 -11.28 -9.41
C VAL A 251 3.46 -10.46 -10.35
N TRP A 252 2.36 -9.88 -9.84
CA TRP A 252 1.51 -9.00 -10.63
C TRP A 252 2.25 -7.75 -11.11
N ALA A 253 3.07 -7.13 -10.25
CA ALA A 253 3.86 -5.96 -10.61
C ALA A 253 4.91 -6.30 -11.70
N MET A 254 5.53 -7.47 -11.65
CA MET A 254 6.45 -7.94 -12.70
C MET A 254 5.71 -8.18 -14.02
N LEU A 255 4.59 -8.88 -13.98
CA LEU A 255 3.81 -9.20 -15.20
C LEU A 255 3.30 -7.92 -15.87
N LEU A 256 2.75 -6.97 -15.10
CA LEU A 256 2.26 -5.70 -15.63
C LEU A 256 3.40 -4.76 -16.05
N GLY A 257 4.51 -4.76 -15.32
CA GLY A 257 5.72 -4.01 -15.67
C GLY A 257 6.28 -4.45 -17.03
N TRP A 258 6.36 -5.76 -17.24
CA TRP A 258 6.75 -6.31 -18.53
C TRP A 258 5.72 -6.06 -19.63
N ALA A 259 4.44 -6.35 -19.38
CA ALA A 259 3.41 -6.26 -20.41
C ALA A 259 3.14 -4.81 -20.88
N VAL A 260 3.22 -3.83 -19.98
CA VAL A 260 2.86 -2.43 -20.28
C VAL A 260 4.08 -1.56 -20.61
N PHE A 261 5.20 -1.78 -19.90
CA PHE A 261 6.40 -0.94 -20.05
C PHE A 261 7.58 -1.66 -20.70
N GLY A 262 7.49 -2.98 -20.94
CA GLY A 262 8.62 -3.78 -21.40
C GLY A 262 9.75 -3.93 -20.35
N GLU A 263 9.49 -3.55 -19.10
CA GLU A 263 10.49 -3.51 -18.04
C GLU A 263 10.53 -4.84 -17.29
N LEU A 264 11.68 -5.50 -17.31
CA LEU A 264 11.99 -6.62 -16.43
C LEU A 264 13.12 -6.21 -15.49
N PRO A 265 13.03 -6.58 -14.20
CA PRO A 265 14.15 -6.42 -13.28
C PRO A 265 15.36 -7.20 -13.76
N ASP A 266 16.56 -6.66 -13.57
CA ASP A 266 17.77 -7.39 -13.87
C ASP A 266 17.99 -8.54 -12.86
N THR A 267 18.95 -9.44 -13.16
CA THR A 267 19.21 -10.64 -12.37
C THR A 267 19.52 -10.33 -10.89
N VAL A 268 20.23 -9.22 -10.62
CA VAL A 268 20.60 -8.84 -9.23
C VAL A 268 19.38 -8.33 -8.49
N SER A 269 18.55 -7.49 -9.14
CA SER A 269 17.27 -7.04 -8.58
C SER A 269 16.32 -8.21 -8.33
N LEU A 270 16.23 -9.18 -9.25
CA LEU A 270 15.44 -10.41 -9.05
C LEU A 270 15.93 -11.21 -7.83
N LEU A 271 17.23 -11.35 -7.64
CA LEU A 271 17.77 -11.99 -6.45
C LEU A 271 17.41 -11.22 -5.18
N GLY A 272 17.53 -9.89 -5.19
CA GLY A 272 17.12 -9.03 -4.09
C GLY A 272 15.63 -9.20 -3.73
N MET A 273 14.75 -9.24 -4.75
CA MET A 273 13.32 -9.48 -4.58
C MET A 273 13.03 -10.84 -3.95
N LEU A 274 13.68 -11.90 -4.42
CA LEU A 274 13.54 -13.26 -3.87
C LEU A 274 13.95 -13.30 -2.39
N ILE A 275 15.03 -12.61 -2.03
CA ILE A 275 15.49 -12.52 -0.63
C ILE A 275 14.46 -11.77 0.23
N ILE A 276 13.90 -10.64 -0.24
CA ILE A 276 12.88 -9.89 0.48
C ILE A 276 11.62 -10.76 0.69
N VAL A 277 11.13 -11.40 -0.37
CA VAL A 277 9.96 -12.29 -0.30
C VAL A 277 10.22 -13.46 0.65
N GLY A 278 11.35 -14.14 0.51
CA GLY A 278 11.73 -15.28 1.34
C GLY A 278 11.81 -14.90 2.82
N SER A 279 12.46 -13.79 3.14
CA SER A 279 12.57 -13.29 4.53
C SER A 279 11.20 -12.91 5.10
N GLY A 280 10.35 -12.26 4.31
CA GLY A 280 8.99 -11.89 4.72
C GLY A 280 8.10 -13.12 4.98
N VAL A 281 8.19 -14.16 4.14
CA VAL A 281 7.49 -15.43 4.36
C VAL A 281 7.95 -16.10 5.64
N VAL A 282 9.27 -16.11 5.93
CA VAL A 282 9.81 -16.66 7.19
C VAL A 282 9.29 -15.90 8.40
N VAL A 283 9.21 -14.56 8.36
CA VAL A 283 8.60 -13.76 9.43
C VAL A 283 7.14 -14.14 9.63
N ALA A 284 6.35 -14.19 8.55
CA ALA A 284 4.94 -14.53 8.60
C ALA A 284 4.70 -15.95 9.17
N TYR A 285 5.55 -16.91 8.80
CA TYR A 285 5.48 -18.29 9.32
C TYR A 285 5.85 -18.38 10.80
N SER A 286 6.89 -17.66 11.23
CA SER A 286 7.31 -17.61 12.65
C SER A 286 6.21 -17.03 13.56
N GLU A 287 5.45 -16.05 13.07
CA GLU A 287 4.28 -15.52 13.79
C GLU A 287 3.16 -16.56 13.98
N ARG A 288 2.95 -17.40 12.97
CA ARG A 288 1.97 -18.48 13.03
C ARG A 288 2.31 -19.54 14.08
N LEU A 289 3.59 -19.88 14.21
CA LEU A 289 4.06 -20.86 15.20
C LEU A 289 3.94 -20.32 16.63
N ASN A 290 4.34 -19.07 16.87
CA ASN A 290 4.29 -18.47 18.21
C ASN A 290 2.86 -18.21 18.74
N ARG A 291 1.84 -18.17 17.87
CA ARG A 291 0.43 -18.06 18.30
C ARG A 291 -0.19 -19.41 18.69
N LYS A 292 0.47 -20.53 18.36
CA LYS A 292 0.02 -21.88 18.69
C LYS A 292 0.70 -22.43 19.96
N ALA A 293 1.80 -21.81 20.39
CA ALA A 293 2.48 -22.08 21.65
C ALA A 293 1.99 -21.13 22.74
#